data_80ede9bef97b9195ef4b5217c0c3c598
#
_entry.id   80ede9bef97b9195ef4b5217c0c3c598
#
_cell.length_a   1.000
_cell.length_b   1.000
_cell.length_c   1.000
_cell.angle_alpha   90.00
_cell.angle_beta   90.00
_cell.angle_gamma   90.00
#
_symmetry.space_group_name_H-M   'P 1'
#
loop_
_entity.id
_entity.type
_entity.pdbx_description
1 polymer ?
#
loop_
_entity_poly.entity_id
_entity_poly.type
_entity_poly.pdbx_seq_one_letter_code
_entity_poly.pdbx_strand_id
1 'polypeptide(L)'
;GPGDMLTRKLRNQSYRAAMRGLGTPGGELGPVQSHKLQALAEESSQPHARHVAKNKRTLGRKRAHKGSFKDDPRFYQEIRERGLNTSPESDDDLLDEPCSPEGTRKVAAPIVXXXXXXXXXXXXXXXXVVESGILDTLPAEERKRQEAIFEILTSEFSYQHSLGILVSEFLQCRELQAAMTQTERHHLFSNILDVRSASQRFFEDLERRHKEQVCVEDISDILEEHAERHFHPYVAYCANEVYQQRALQKLTNSNATFREVLHEIEKRPTCGGLPMISFLILPMQRVTRLPLLMDTLCLKTQGHPERYKAASRALKAISKLVKQCNEGAHKMERTEQMYTLHTQLDFSKVKSLPLISASRWLLKRGELLLVEEAGLFRKLASRPTCYLFLFNDVLVVTKKKSEDSFVVQDYAQADHIQVQKMEASEPALPGGGSRGSYVPYPFRVTLLRNSEGRQEKILLSSDSASDRARWITALTHWERQGQDPTPRGDLLQVEVTRAYLAKQADEVTLQQADVVLVLQQEDGWLYGERLRDGETGWFPEDFAQRITNRGAVEGNVRRLQRLRVETDV
;
A
#
# COMPACT_ATOMS: atom_id res chain seq x y z
N GLY A 1 10.54 7.76 6.37
CA GLY A 1 10.61 7.80 6.39
C GLY A 1 11.05 7.94 6.25
N PRO A 2 11.07 8.08 6.24
CA PRO A 2 11.44 8.33 5.99
C PRO A 2 11.96 8.16 5.88
N GLY A 3 12.52 8.30 6.01
CA GLY A 3 13.08 7.95 5.87
C GLY A 3 12.29 7.75 6.23
N ASP A 4 12.71 7.70 6.84
CA ASP A 4 11.70 7.46 7.15
C ASP A 4 10.83 8.52 7.27
N MET A 5 11.17 9.37 7.93
CA MET A 5 10.39 10.40 8.04
C MET A 5 10.44 10.92 6.74
N LEU A 6 11.56 11.02 6.21
CA LEU A 6 11.68 11.50 4.95
C LEU A 6 10.84 10.70 4.09
N THR A 7 10.92 9.49 4.22
CA THR A 7 10.17 8.64 3.42
C THR A 7 8.78 8.86 3.78
N ARG A 8 8.56 9.16 5.03
CA ARG A 8 7.26 9.40 5.46
C ARG A 8 6.73 10.60 4.82
N LYS A 9 7.48 11.64 4.85
CA LYS A 9 7.03 12.84 4.25
C LYS A 9 6.86 12.64 2.81
N LEU A 10 7.78 11.99 2.25
CA LEU A 10 7.74 11.70 0.87
C LEU A 10 6.49 10.94 0.57
N ARG A 11 6.21 9.95 1.37
CA ARG A 11 5.02 9.18 1.20
C ARG A 11 3.81 10.05 1.32
N ASN A 12 3.80 10.90 2.32
CA ASN A 12 2.66 11.75 2.57
C ASN A 12 2.43 12.74 1.46
N GLN A 13 3.48 13.29 0.93
CA GLN A 13 3.33 14.21 -0.15
C GLN A 13 2.90 13.53 -1.41
N SER A 14 3.45 12.37 -1.64
CA SER A 14 3.09 11.60 -2.80
C SER A 14 1.61 11.25 -2.72
N TYR A 15 1.18 10.84 -1.55
CA TYR A 15 -0.20 10.46 -1.32
C TYR A 15 -1.11 11.66 -1.49
N ARG A 16 -0.73 12.77 -0.90
CA ARG A 16 -1.51 13.98 -0.99
C ARG A 16 -1.66 14.44 -2.43
N ALA A 17 -0.55 14.44 -3.14
CA ALA A 17 -0.59 14.86 -4.52
C ALA A 17 -1.47 13.94 -5.33
N ALA A 18 -1.34 12.66 -5.10
CA ALA A 18 -2.13 11.70 -5.82
C ALA A 18 -3.61 11.92 -5.55
N MET A 19 -3.95 12.24 -4.31
CA MET A 19 -5.33 12.47 -3.98
C MET A 19 -5.88 13.69 -4.67
N ARG A 20 -5.08 14.73 -4.78
CA ARG A 20 -5.53 15.92 -5.47
C ARG A 20 -5.87 15.60 -6.92
N GLY A 21 -5.06 14.75 -7.55
CA GLY A 21 -5.33 14.38 -8.91
C GLY A 21 -6.51 13.45 -9.04
N LEU A 22 -6.68 12.57 -8.07
CA LEU A 22 -7.75 11.60 -8.16
C LEU A 22 -9.13 12.19 -8.00
N GLY A 23 -9.21 13.39 -7.46
CA GLY A 23 -10.50 13.96 -7.23
C GLY A 23 -11.16 14.54 -8.45
N THR A 24 -10.47 14.57 -9.54
CA THR A 24 -11.06 15.15 -10.72
C THR A 24 -12.24 14.30 -11.15
N PRO A 25 -13.22 14.92 -11.75
CA PRO A 25 -14.37 14.19 -12.22
C PRO A 25 -13.92 13.06 -13.11
N GLY A 26 -14.50 11.94 -12.95
CA GLY A 26 -14.10 10.84 -13.79
C GLY A 26 -13.06 9.98 -13.09
N GLY A 27 -12.49 10.52 -12.06
CA GLY A 27 -11.52 9.78 -11.30
C GLY A 27 -10.26 9.43 -12.03
N GLU A 28 -9.96 10.11 -13.07
CA GLU A 28 -8.78 9.81 -13.80
C GLU A 28 -7.80 10.92 -13.80
N LEU A 29 -6.55 10.60 -13.67
CA LEU A 29 -5.52 11.60 -13.71
C LEU A 29 -5.03 11.68 -15.12
N GLY A 30 -4.95 12.86 -15.63
CA GLY A 30 -4.36 13.04 -16.94
C GLY A 30 -2.85 12.87 -16.79
N PRO A 31 -2.19 12.64 -17.87
CA PRO A 31 -0.74 12.46 -17.84
C PRO A 31 -0.01 13.62 -17.18
N VAL A 32 -0.47 14.83 -17.42
CA VAL A 32 0.18 15.99 -16.85
C VAL A 32 0.02 16.00 -15.34
N GLN A 33 -1.15 15.69 -14.88
CA GLN A 33 -1.38 15.64 -13.45
C GLN A 33 -0.53 14.58 -12.81
N SER A 34 -0.45 13.44 -13.41
CA SER A 34 0.34 12.36 -12.86
C SER A 34 1.78 12.80 -12.73
N HIS A 35 2.31 13.44 -13.75
CA HIS A 35 3.65 13.91 -13.72
C HIS A 35 3.83 14.90 -12.61
N LYS A 36 2.92 15.83 -12.50
CA LYS A 36 2.99 16.84 -11.50
C LYS A 36 2.97 16.24 -10.12
N LEU A 37 2.11 15.31 -9.89
CA LEU A 37 2.02 14.66 -8.60
C LEU A 37 3.31 13.94 -8.28
N GLN A 38 3.88 13.30 -9.26
CA GLN A 38 5.10 12.58 -9.07
C GLN A 38 6.23 13.55 -8.73
N ALA A 39 6.28 14.64 -9.43
CA ALA A 39 7.32 15.64 -9.19
C ALA A 39 7.19 16.24 -7.80
N LEU A 40 5.99 16.52 -7.39
CA LEU A 40 5.77 17.08 -6.07
C LEU A 40 6.22 16.09 -5.02
N ALA A 41 5.88 14.87 -5.18
CA ALA A 41 6.26 13.85 -4.22
C ALA A 41 7.78 13.76 -4.14
N GLU A 42 8.43 13.78 -5.28
CA GLU A 42 9.86 13.68 -5.28
C GLU A 42 10.53 14.89 -4.72
N GLU A 43 10.02 16.05 -5.04
CA GLU A 43 10.59 17.27 -4.52
C GLU A 43 10.49 17.30 -3.03
N SER A 44 9.36 16.92 -2.52
CA SER A 44 9.16 16.96 -1.11
C SER A 44 10.00 15.92 -0.44
N SER A 45 10.15 14.83 -1.05
CA SER A 45 10.86 13.77 -0.42
C SER A 45 12.33 14.03 -0.33
N GLN A 46 12.94 14.58 -1.34
CA GLN A 46 14.37 14.77 -1.28
C GLN A 46 14.89 15.52 -0.06
N PRO A 47 14.52 16.74 0.11
CA PRO A 47 15.02 17.50 1.25
C PRO A 47 14.59 16.85 2.54
N HIS A 48 13.40 16.39 2.57
CA HIS A 48 12.89 15.81 3.75
C HIS A 48 13.62 14.54 4.06
N ALA A 49 13.86 13.83 3.15
CA ALA A 49 14.48 12.58 3.32
C ALA A 49 15.72 12.73 4.12
N ARG A 50 16.62 13.59 3.69
CA ARG A 50 17.86 13.78 4.43
C ARG A 50 17.62 14.26 5.82
N HIS A 51 16.74 15.22 5.94
CA HIS A 51 16.46 15.78 7.23
C HIS A 51 15.89 14.70 8.13
N VAL A 52 14.98 13.94 7.66
CA VAL A 52 14.39 12.88 8.43
C VAL A 52 15.40 11.81 8.78
N ALA A 53 16.24 11.47 7.88
CA ALA A 53 17.24 10.46 8.17
C ALA A 53 18.10 10.93 9.32
N LYS A 54 18.48 12.17 9.29
CA LYS A 54 19.27 12.72 10.36
C LYS A 54 18.47 12.71 11.61
N ASN A 55 17.29 13.22 11.61
CA ASN A 55 16.47 13.25 12.78
C ASN A 55 16.28 11.86 13.33
N LYS A 56 16.06 10.95 12.49
CA LYS A 56 15.86 9.59 12.91
C LYS A 56 17.04 9.07 13.67
N ARG A 57 18.23 9.25 13.14
CA ARG A 57 19.39 8.78 13.83
C ARG A 57 19.57 9.49 15.14
N THR A 58 19.37 10.80 15.13
CA THR A 58 19.54 11.59 16.34
C THR A 58 18.52 11.18 17.38
N LEU A 59 17.29 11.02 16.96
CA LEU A 59 16.26 10.63 17.88
C LEU A 59 16.55 9.27 18.45
N GLY A 60 17.01 8.38 17.64
CA GLY A 60 17.32 7.06 18.11
C GLY A 60 18.34 7.10 19.22
N ARG A 61 19.37 7.88 19.07
CA ARG A 61 20.37 7.98 20.09
C ARG A 61 19.83 8.69 21.30
N LYS A 62 19.17 9.78 21.11
CA LYS A 62 18.66 10.52 22.22
C LYS A 62 17.70 9.72 23.03
N ARG A 63 16.91 8.96 22.36
CA ARG A 63 15.96 8.20 23.06
C ARG A 63 16.53 7.29 24.02
N ALA A 64 17.66 6.93 23.85
CA ALA A 64 18.28 6.01 24.72
C ALA A 64 18.29 6.57 26.11
N HIS A 65 18.17 7.84 26.26
CA HIS A 65 18.27 8.41 27.56
C HIS A 65 16.94 8.81 28.18
N LYS A 66 15.88 8.48 27.51
CA LYS A 66 14.61 8.87 28.06
C LYS A 66 14.13 7.90 29.11
N GLY A 67 13.24 8.30 29.90
CA GLY A 67 12.74 7.44 30.92
C GLY A 67 11.72 6.46 30.40
N SER A 68 10.48 6.79 30.46
CA SER A 68 9.43 5.89 30.07
C SER A 68 8.92 6.23 28.69
N PHE A 69 8.39 5.27 27.98
CA PHE A 69 7.88 5.55 26.66
C PHE A 69 6.67 6.49 26.74
N LYS A 70 6.01 6.54 27.90
CA LYS A 70 4.89 7.45 28.05
C LYS A 70 5.37 8.87 28.21
N ASP A 71 6.59 9.05 28.67
CA ASP A 71 7.12 10.39 28.87
C ASP A 71 7.66 10.99 27.57
N ASP A 72 7.98 10.15 26.61
CA ASP A 72 8.56 10.65 25.37
C ASP A 72 8.04 9.82 24.20
N PRO A 73 6.76 9.94 23.90
CA PRO A 73 6.20 9.16 22.82
C PRO A 73 6.71 9.65 21.48
N ARG A 74 7.01 8.72 20.60
CA ARG A 74 7.46 9.10 19.29
C ARG A 74 6.33 8.97 18.35
N PHE A 75 6.41 9.69 17.26
CA PHE A 75 5.39 9.56 16.26
C PHE A 75 5.45 8.14 15.69
N TYR A 76 4.30 7.56 15.48
CA TYR A 76 4.22 6.20 14.98
C TYR A 76 4.96 6.05 13.66
N GLN A 77 4.92 7.07 12.83
CA GLN A 77 5.59 7.01 11.55
C GLN A 77 7.09 6.74 11.69
N GLU A 78 7.69 7.27 12.72
CA GLU A 78 9.12 7.08 12.92
C GLU A 78 9.43 5.66 13.38
N ILE A 79 8.58 5.13 14.24
CA ILE A 79 8.81 3.79 14.77
C ILE A 79 8.50 2.75 13.73
N ARG A 80 7.44 2.97 12.97
CA ARG A 80 7.01 1.98 12.00
C ARG A 80 8.03 1.64 10.93
N GLU A 81 8.90 2.57 10.62
CA GLU A 81 9.83 2.32 9.54
C GLU A 81 10.94 1.35 9.86
N ARG A 82 11.05 0.99 11.10
CA ARG A 82 12.14 0.09 11.47
C ARG A 82 11.79 -1.34 11.11
N GLY A 83 12.76 -2.06 10.69
CA GLY A 83 12.64 -3.49 10.52
C GLY A 83 11.86 -4.09 9.39
N LEU A 84 11.15 -3.27 8.63
CA LEU A 84 10.40 -3.87 7.56
C LEU A 84 11.29 -4.37 6.43
N ASN A 85 12.45 -3.78 6.31
CA ASN A 85 13.33 -4.18 5.22
C ASN A 85 14.33 -5.24 5.64
N THR A 86 14.15 -5.83 6.80
CA THR A 86 15.06 -6.91 7.23
C THR A 86 14.23 -8.16 7.39
N SER A 87 14.89 -9.31 7.26
CA SER A 87 14.18 -10.54 7.40
C SER A 87 13.97 -10.81 8.88
N PRO A 88 13.05 -11.67 9.24
CA PRO A 88 12.83 -12.02 10.63
C PRO A 88 14.11 -12.52 11.29
N GLU A 89 14.94 -13.20 10.54
CA GLU A 89 16.17 -13.69 11.11
C GLU A 89 17.14 -12.54 11.35
N SER A 90 17.10 -11.53 10.50
CA SER A 90 17.98 -10.41 10.68
C SER A 90 17.60 -9.58 11.89
N ASP A 91 16.35 -9.61 12.27
CA ASP A 91 15.92 -8.86 13.42
C ASP A 91 16.70 -9.32 14.65
N ASP A 92 17.05 -10.56 14.68
CA ASP A 92 17.79 -11.06 15.82
C ASP A 92 19.14 -10.39 15.86
N ASP A 93 19.73 -10.18 14.74
CA ASP A 93 21.02 -9.54 14.70
C ASP A 93 20.88 -8.09 15.14
N LEU A 94 19.80 -7.46 14.79
CA LEU A 94 19.60 -6.10 15.18
C LEU A 94 19.48 -5.98 16.69
N LEU A 95 18.89 -6.94 17.31
CA LEU A 95 18.74 -6.91 18.74
C LEU A 95 20.10 -7.10 19.41
N ASP A 96 20.90 -7.93 18.86
CA ASP A 96 22.18 -8.18 19.44
C ASP A 96 23.15 -7.09 19.11
N GLU A 97 23.17 -6.70 17.89
CA GLU A 97 24.07 -5.70 17.49
C GLU A 97 24.16 -4.48 18.30
N PRO A 98 23.13 -3.92 18.60
CA PRO A 98 23.15 -2.68 19.30
C PRO A 98 23.92 -2.84 20.53
N CYS A 99 23.89 -3.85 21.01
CA CYS A 99 24.53 -4.04 22.18
C CYS A 99 25.91 -3.85 21.95
N SER A 100 26.17 -3.81 20.86
CA SER A 100 27.45 -3.72 20.60
C SER A 100 27.86 -2.53 21.16
N PRO A 101 28.76 -2.33 21.10
CA PRO A 101 29.43 -1.34 21.48
C PRO A 101 28.76 -0.31 22.06
N GLU A 102 28.63 0.23 21.49
CA GLU A 102 28.18 1.28 21.96
C GLU A 102 27.06 1.09 22.34
N GLY A 103 26.88 0.39 21.96
CA GLY A 103 25.84 0.29 22.11
C GLY A 103 25.21 -0.12 23.05
N THR A 104 25.28 -0.81 23.08
CA THR A 104 24.76 -1.41 23.91
C THR A 104 24.14 -0.63 24.48
N ARG A 105 24.75 -0.22 24.43
CA ARG A 105 24.44 0.46 24.80
C ARG A 105 23.43 0.82 24.74
N LYS A 106 23.61 1.01 24.26
CA LYS A 106 22.81 1.59 23.93
C LYS A 106 21.73 1.08 24.02
N VAL A 107 21.76 0.35 23.80
CA VAL A 107 20.74 -0.28 23.72
C VAL A 107 19.92 -0.09 24.82
N ALA A 108 20.32 -0.43 25.74
CA ALA A 108 19.62 -0.42 26.87
C ALA A 108 19.10 0.88 27.09
N ALA A 109 19.91 1.65 27.29
CA ALA A 109 19.55 2.92 27.57
C ALA A 109 18.34 3.28 26.93
N PRO A 110 18.37 3.35 25.88
CA PRO A 110 17.35 3.81 25.13
C PRO A 110 16.09 3.30 25.53
N ILE A 111 16.11 2.26 25.71
CA ILE A 111 15.01 1.64 25.99
C ILE A 111 14.33 2.20 27.01
N VAL A 112 14.92 2.56 27.83
CA VAL A 112 14.34 3.08 28.88
C VAL A 112 13.48 4.09 28.48
N UNK A 113 13.76 4.60 27.72
CA UNK A 113 13.21 5.13 27.60
C UNK A 113 12.53 4.97 27.24
N UNK A 114 12.36 4.29 26.95
CA UNK A 114 12.02 4.11 26.78
C UNK A 114 11.53 3.93 26.53
N UNK A 115 10.75 4.28 26.84
CA UNK A 115 10.34 4.17 26.61
C UNK A 115 10.11 4.39 26.06
N UNK A 116 10.38 5.22 25.98
CA UNK A 116 10.15 5.65 25.41
C UNK A 116 10.18 5.47 24.51
N UNK A 117 10.58 5.46 24.34
CA UNK A 117 10.77 5.25 23.39
C UNK A 117 10.51 4.05 22.96
N UNK A 118 9.94 4.05 23.25
CA UNK A 118 9.57 3.07 23.04
C UNK A 118 10.08 2.24 22.06
N UNK A 119 10.28 2.75 21.58
CA UNK A 119 10.68 2.15 20.57
C UNK A 119 11.88 1.36 20.70
N UNK A 120 12.31 1.84 21.09
CA UNK A 120 13.53 1.42 21.09
C UNK A 120 13.73 0.46 22.08
N UNK A 121 13.01 0.47 22.48
CA UNK A 121 13.29 -0.05 23.55
C UNK A 121 13.21 -1.45 23.48
N UNK A 122 13.73 -1.68 24.04
CA UNK A 122 13.79 -3.01 24.26
C UNK A 122 13.17 -3.18 25.54
N UNK A 123 12.75 -4.03 25.62
CA UNK A 123 12.08 -4.37 26.78
C UNK A 123 12.97 -4.75 27.87
N UNK A 124 13.73 -5.05 27.39
CA UNK A 124 14.65 -5.58 28.29
C UNK A 124 15.31 -4.51 29.06
N UNK A 125 15.26 -3.69 28.63
CA UNK A 125 15.95 -2.60 29.23
C UNK A 125 15.04 -1.78 30.05
N UNK A 126 14.08 -2.11 30.07
CA UNK A 126 13.17 -1.36 30.87
C UNK A 126 13.69 -1.38 32.27
N UNK A 127 13.40 -0.56 32.82
CA UNK A 127 13.89 -0.39 34.07
C UNK A 127 13.55 -1.47 34.98
N UNK A 128 12.53 -1.71 34.84
CA UNK A 128 12.07 -2.70 35.61
C UNK A 128 12.71 -3.99 35.43
N VAL A 129 12.86 -4.15 34.31
CA VAL A 129 13.47 -5.40 33.96
C VAL A 129 14.91 -5.38 34.47
N VAL A 130 15.59 -4.36 34.24
CA VAL A 130 16.97 -4.28 34.70
C VAL A 130 17.07 -4.41 36.21
N GLU A 131 16.22 -3.78 36.92
CA GLU A 131 16.26 -3.83 38.36
C GLU A 131 15.95 -5.21 38.88
N SER A 132 15.13 -5.95 38.20
CA SER A 132 14.77 -7.28 38.66
C SER A 132 15.88 -8.32 38.42
N GLY A 133 16.82 -7.98 37.59
CA GLY A 133 17.90 -8.91 37.27
C GLY A 133 17.46 -10.01 36.34
N ILE A 134 16.29 -9.93 35.79
CA ILE A 134 15.80 -10.96 34.89
C ILE A 134 16.66 -11.14 33.66
N LEU A 135 17.24 -10.06 33.17
CA LEU A 135 18.06 -10.16 31.97
C LEU A 135 19.20 -11.15 32.13
N ASP A 136 19.75 -11.26 33.33
CA ASP A 136 20.88 -12.15 33.54
C ASP A 136 20.47 -13.61 33.49
N THR A 137 19.20 -13.88 33.69
CA THR A 137 18.73 -15.24 33.74
C THR A 137 17.99 -15.69 32.48
N LEU A 138 17.69 -14.76 31.58
CA LEU A 138 16.93 -15.15 30.41
C LEU A 138 17.81 -15.63 29.26
N PRO A 139 17.43 -16.73 28.61
CA PRO A 139 18.13 -17.14 27.41
C PRO A 139 18.01 -16.08 26.33
N ALA A 140 18.93 -16.07 25.40
CA ALA A 140 18.90 -15.09 24.32
C ALA A 140 17.61 -15.14 23.53
N GLU A 141 17.11 -16.33 23.26
CA GLU A 141 15.88 -16.46 22.49
C GLU A 141 14.71 -15.84 23.24
N GLU A 142 14.65 -16.02 24.53
CA GLU A 142 13.56 -15.46 25.31
C GLU A 142 13.67 -13.93 25.34
N ARG A 143 14.89 -13.41 25.39
CA ARG A 143 15.04 -11.97 25.36
C ARG A 143 14.53 -11.40 24.04
N LYS A 144 14.80 -12.09 22.94
CA LYS A 144 14.32 -11.63 21.65
C LYS A 144 12.81 -11.66 21.58
N ARG A 145 12.21 -12.70 22.18
CA ARG A 145 10.76 -12.80 22.22
C ARG A 145 10.17 -11.65 23.03
N GLN A 146 10.78 -11.34 24.18
CA GLN A 146 10.31 -10.24 25.00
C GLN A 146 10.43 -8.91 24.27
N GLU A 147 11.50 -8.73 23.48
CA GLU A 147 11.64 -7.52 22.70
C GLU A 147 10.55 -7.41 21.65
N ALA A 148 10.18 -8.52 21.03
CA ALA A 148 9.12 -8.50 20.04
C ALA A 148 7.79 -8.10 20.69
N ILE A 149 7.52 -8.64 21.88
CA ILE A 149 6.31 -8.27 22.60
C ILE A 149 6.33 -6.77 22.93
N PHE A 150 7.47 -6.30 23.41
CA PHE A 150 7.59 -4.91 23.81
C PHE A 150 7.43 -3.99 22.61
N GLU A 151 7.91 -4.41 21.46
CA GLU A 151 7.76 -3.59 20.25
C GLU A 151 6.29 -3.42 19.87
N ILE A 152 5.49 -4.47 20.04
CA ILE A 152 4.07 -4.36 19.73
C ILE A 152 3.43 -3.34 20.68
N LEU A 153 3.79 -3.40 21.95
CA LEU A 153 3.22 -2.51 22.94
C LEU A 153 3.64 -1.06 22.71
N THR A 154 4.92 -0.82 22.49
CA THR A 154 5.41 0.56 22.33
C THR A 154 4.96 1.17 21.02
N SER A 155 4.91 0.36 19.97
CA SER A 155 4.43 0.90 18.70
C SER A 155 2.94 1.20 18.75
N GLU A 156 2.18 0.42 19.54
CA GLU A 156 0.76 0.73 19.67
C GLU A 156 0.58 2.05 20.43
N PHE A 157 1.41 2.28 21.44
CA PHE A 157 1.32 3.52 22.19
C PHE A 157 1.63 4.72 21.29
N SER A 158 2.67 4.62 20.47
CA SER A 158 3.01 5.70 19.55
C SER A 158 1.92 5.95 18.53
N TYR A 159 1.35 4.86 18.04
CA TYR A 159 0.25 4.96 17.09
C TYR A 159 -0.94 5.67 17.72
N GLN A 160 -1.29 5.27 18.95
CA GLN A 160 -2.39 5.88 19.66
C GLN A 160 -2.11 7.36 19.88
N HIS A 161 -0.87 7.71 20.21
CA HIS A 161 -0.48 9.09 20.42
C HIS A 161 -0.70 9.89 19.12
N SER A 162 -0.29 9.35 18.01
CA SER A 162 -0.46 10.03 16.74
C SER A 162 -1.92 10.21 16.37
N LEU A 163 -2.75 9.21 16.67
CA LEU A 163 -4.19 9.36 16.44
C LEU A 163 -4.76 10.46 17.33
N GLY A 164 -4.23 10.59 18.53
CA GLY A 164 -4.66 11.65 19.43
C GLY A 164 -4.38 13.02 18.85
N ILE A 165 -3.26 13.18 18.16
CA ILE A 165 -2.95 14.44 17.51
C ILE A 165 -3.95 14.72 16.39
N LEU A 166 -4.28 13.72 15.62
CA LEU A 166 -5.27 13.89 14.55
C LEU A 166 -6.60 14.36 15.13
N VAL A 167 -7.01 13.78 16.23
CA VAL A 167 -8.27 14.14 16.85
C VAL A 167 -8.21 15.54 17.46
N SER A 168 -7.19 15.82 18.25
CA SER A 168 -7.16 17.09 18.99
C SER A 168 -6.81 18.28 18.11
N GLU A 169 -5.91 18.12 17.16
CA GLU A 169 -5.46 19.25 16.37
C GLU A 169 -6.30 19.48 15.12
N PHE A 170 -6.83 18.42 14.52
CA PHE A 170 -7.57 18.54 13.27
C PHE A 170 -9.06 18.32 13.44
N LEU A 171 -9.45 17.16 13.92
CA LEU A 171 -10.87 16.83 14.00
C LEU A 171 -11.65 17.81 14.89
N GLN A 172 -11.09 18.15 16.02
CA GLN A 172 -11.75 19.01 17.00
C GLN A 172 -11.49 20.49 16.79
N CYS A 173 -10.76 20.86 15.76
CA CYS A 173 -10.49 22.27 15.51
C CYS A 173 -11.75 22.94 14.98
N ARG A 174 -12.25 23.93 15.70
CA ARG A 174 -13.49 24.58 15.31
C ARG A 174 -13.38 25.32 13.99
N GLU A 175 -12.24 25.95 13.75
CA GLU A 175 -12.04 26.66 12.49
C GLU A 175 -12.05 25.71 11.31
N LEU A 176 -11.46 24.54 11.48
CA LEU A 176 -11.45 23.57 10.40
C LEU A 176 -12.86 23.02 10.17
N GLN A 177 -13.59 22.74 11.25
CA GLN A 177 -14.96 22.25 11.12
C GLN A 177 -15.82 23.27 10.40
N ALA A 178 -15.65 24.55 10.71
CA ALA A 178 -16.44 25.59 10.08
C ALA A 178 -16.14 25.72 8.61
N ALA A 179 -14.99 25.27 8.16
CA ALA A 179 -14.61 25.38 6.75
C ALA A 179 -15.12 24.21 5.92
N MET A 180 -15.81 23.25 6.54
CA MET A 180 -16.28 22.07 5.83
C MET A 180 -17.76 21.84 6.10
N THR A 181 -18.42 21.17 5.16
CA THR A 181 -19.78 20.71 5.43
C THR A 181 -19.67 19.49 6.34
N GLN A 182 -20.80 19.13 6.94
CA GLN A 182 -20.82 17.97 7.80
C GLN A 182 -20.52 16.69 7.01
N THR A 183 -21.01 16.60 5.78
CA THR A 183 -20.74 15.46 4.94
C THR A 183 -19.25 15.36 4.63
N GLU A 184 -18.62 16.50 4.31
CA GLU A 184 -17.19 16.50 4.02
C GLU A 184 -16.40 16.07 5.24
N ARG A 185 -16.80 16.55 6.43
CA ARG A 185 -16.11 16.18 7.64
C ARG A 185 -16.24 14.68 7.89
N HIS A 186 -17.43 14.15 7.70
CA HIS A 186 -17.66 12.72 7.87
C HIS A 186 -16.83 11.90 6.89
N HIS A 187 -16.78 12.31 5.64
CA HIS A 187 -15.99 11.55 4.66
C HIS A 187 -14.50 11.64 4.95
N LEU A 188 -14.04 12.81 5.42
CA LEU A 188 -12.62 13.00 5.66
C LEU A 188 -12.12 12.21 6.85
N PHE A 189 -12.84 12.25 7.94
CA PHE A 189 -12.39 11.62 9.18
C PHE A 189 -13.01 10.24 9.44
N SER A 190 -14.09 9.95 8.74
CA SER A 190 -14.74 8.64 8.86
C SER A 190 -15.01 8.31 10.33
N ASN A 191 -14.68 7.10 10.73
CA ASN A 191 -14.87 6.63 12.09
C ASN A 191 -13.57 6.62 12.88
N ILE A 192 -12.78 7.67 12.69
CA ILE A 192 -11.48 7.72 13.36
C ILE A 192 -11.58 7.64 14.88
N LEU A 193 -12.68 8.13 15.45
CA LEU A 193 -12.84 8.04 16.90
C LEU A 193 -13.00 6.58 17.34
N ASP A 194 -13.70 5.78 16.56
CA ASP A 194 -13.85 4.36 16.87
C ASP A 194 -12.52 3.66 16.73
N VAL A 195 -11.75 4.04 15.72
CA VAL A 195 -10.43 3.44 15.53
C VAL A 195 -9.52 3.78 16.70
N ARG A 196 -9.57 5.04 17.15
CA ARG A 196 -8.75 5.44 18.28
C ARG A 196 -9.18 4.69 19.54
N SER A 197 -10.47 4.53 19.75
CA SER A 197 -10.96 3.78 20.90
C SER A 197 -10.49 2.33 20.86
N ALA A 198 -10.50 1.74 19.67
CA ALA A 198 -10.03 0.37 19.53
C ALA A 198 -8.56 0.27 19.89
N SER A 199 -7.76 1.25 19.48
CA SER A 199 -6.34 1.26 19.81
C SER A 199 -6.14 1.43 21.31
N GLN A 200 -6.92 2.32 21.94
CA GLN A 200 -6.78 2.56 23.37
C GLN A 200 -7.08 1.29 24.16
N ARG A 201 -8.14 0.58 23.78
CA ARG A 201 -8.50 -0.64 24.49
C ARG A 201 -7.44 -1.72 24.29
N PHE A 202 -6.92 -1.83 23.10
CA PHE A 202 -5.90 -2.81 22.81
C PHE A 202 -4.63 -2.50 23.61
N PHE A 203 -4.21 -1.25 23.61
CA PHE A 203 -3.04 -0.85 24.36
C PHE A 203 -3.23 -1.07 25.85
N GLU A 204 -4.42 -0.75 26.37
CA GLU A 204 -4.68 -0.95 27.80
C GLU A 204 -4.54 -2.40 28.20
N ASP A 205 -5.03 -3.32 27.37
CA ASP A 205 -4.90 -4.73 27.68
C ASP A 205 -3.44 -5.17 27.64
N LEU A 206 -2.70 -4.68 26.65
CA LEU A 206 -1.28 -5.01 26.57
C LEU A 206 -0.51 -4.45 27.75
N GLU A 207 -0.78 -3.20 28.11
CA GLU A 207 -0.07 -2.53 29.18
C GLU A 207 -0.39 -3.21 30.51
N ARG A 208 -1.63 -3.59 30.72
CA ARG A 208 -2.03 -4.27 31.96
C ARG A 208 -1.26 -5.57 32.09
N ARG A 209 -1.18 -6.35 31.02
CA ARG A 209 -0.45 -7.62 31.08
C ARG A 209 1.02 -7.38 31.39
N HIS A 210 1.60 -6.36 30.78
CA HIS A 210 3.01 -6.05 31.01
C HIS A 210 3.25 -5.59 32.46
N LYS A 211 2.29 -4.87 33.04
CA LYS A 211 2.45 -4.41 34.43
C LYS A 211 2.32 -5.57 35.40
N GLU A 212 1.45 -6.53 35.08
CA GLU A 212 1.28 -7.68 35.96
C GLU A 212 2.52 -8.55 35.98
N GLN A 213 3.22 -8.62 34.87
CA GLN A 213 4.37 -9.47 34.78
C GLN A 213 5.36 -8.84 33.83
N VAL A 214 6.47 -8.36 34.38
CA VAL A 214 7.46 -7.67 33.58
C VAL A 214 7.99 -8.56 32.46
N CYS A 215 8.24 -9.83 32.77
CA CYS A 215 8.63 -10.76 31.73
C CYS A 215 7.35 -11.41 31.26
N VAL A 216 6.77 -10.88 30.21
CA VAL A 216 5.45 -11.29 29.77
C VAL A 216 5.47 -12.69 29.17
N GLU A 217 4.56 -13.52 29.64
CA GLU A 217 4.51 -14.88 29.14
C GLU A 217 3.99 -14.91 27.71
N ASP A 218 2.94 -14.20 27.43
CA ASP A 218 2.37 -14.19 26.10
C ASP A 218 1.37 -13.06 25.96
N ILE A 219 1.17 -12.59 24.72
CA ILE A 219 0.14 -11.61 24.44
C ILE A 219 -0.73 -12.08 23.29
N SER A 220 -0.54 -13.30 22.83
CA SER A 220 -1.26 -13.79 21.65
C SER A 220 -2.77 -13.81 21.86
N ASP A 221 -3.22 -14.14 23.06
CA ASP A 221 -4.63 -14.14 23.35
C ASP A 221 -5.23 -12.76 23.23
N ILE A 222 -4.48 -11.72 23.63
CA ILE A 222 -4.96 -10.37 23.52
C ILE A 222 -5.08 -9.98 22.05
N LEU A 223 -4.06 -10.29 21.25
CA LEU A 223 -4.11 -9.96 19.84
C LEU A 223 -5.25 -10.70 19.15
N GLU A 224 -5.43 -11.96 19.47
CA GLU A 224 -6.48 -12.74 18.83
C GLU A 224 -7.86 -12.16 19.17
N GLU A 225 -8.09 -11.85 20.42
CA GLU A 225 -9.37 -11.33 20.84
C GLU A 225 -9.68 -9.99 20.17
N HIS A 226 -8.69 -9.11 20.13
CA HIS A 226 -8.94 -7.80 19.53
C HIS A 226 -9.13 -7.90 18.03
N ALA A 227 -8.35 -8.75 17.37
CA ALA A 227 -8.51 -8.91 15.92
C ALA A 227 -9.89 -9.46 15.59
N GLU A 228 -10.41 -10.35 16.41
CA GLU A 228 -11.70 -10.96 16.12
C GLU A 228 -12.89 -10.14 16.56
N ARG A 229 -12.76 -9.40 17.65
CA ARG A 229 -13.93 -8.77 18.24
C ARG A 229 -13.90 -7.26 18.37
N HIS A 230 -12.75 -6.63 18.30
CA HIS A 230 -12.65 -5.21 18.59
C HIS A 230 -12.04 -4.37 17.50
N PHE A 231 -11.48 -4.95 16.49
CA PHE A 231 -10.82 -4.23 15.40
C PHE A 231 -11.68 -4.06 14.16
N HIS A 232 -12.96 -4.35 14.29
CA HIS A 232 -13.87 -4.15 13.16
C HIS A 232 -13.88 -2.70 12.66
N PRO A 233 -13.68 -1.69 13.51
CA PRO A 233 -13.60 -0.32 12.99
C PRO A 233 -12.57 -0.12 11.90
N TYR A 234 -11.54 -0.95 11.84
CA TYR A 234 -10.55 -0.82 10.78
C TYR A 234 -11.15 -1.14 9.41
N VAL A 235 -12.07 -2.11 9.37
CA VAL A 235 -12.69 -2.46 8.10
C VAL A 235 -13.50 -1.26 7.58
N ALA A 236 -14.26 -0.63 8.45
CA ALA A 236 -15.05 0.53 8.05
C ALA A 236 -14.17 1.69 7.62
N TYR A 237 -13.07 1.89 8.32
CA TYR A 237 -12.17 3.00 7.98
C TYR A 237 -11.54 2.79 6.61
N CYS A 238 -11.11 1.57 6.32
CA CYS A 238 -10.50 1.27 5.02
C CYS A 238 -11.53 1.38 3.91
N ALA A 239 -12.77 0.95 4.16
CA ALA A 239 -13.81 1.03 3.14
C ALA A 239 -14.14 2.48 2.79
N ASN A 240 -13.91 3.41 3.72
CA ASN A 240 -14.21 4.81 3.49
C ASN A 240 -13.11 5.53 2.69
N GLU A 241 -12.02 4.86 2.39
CA GLU A 241 -10.86 5.53 1.79
C GLU A 241 -11.20 6.29 0.51
N VAL A 242 -12.04 5.74 -0.34
CA VAL A 242 -12.37 6.40 -1.58
C VAL A 242 -13.08 7.73 -1.31
N TYR A 243 -13.93 7.78 -0.32
CA TYR A 243 -14.62 9.03 0.02
C TYR A 243 -13.66 10.01 0.67
N GLN A 244 -12.72 9.51 1.47
CA GLN A 244 -11.73 10.35 2.10
C GLN A 244 -10.86 11.03 1.05
N GLN A 245 -10.45 10.30 0.03
CA GLN A 245 -9.64 10.85 -1.02
C GLN A 245 -10.39 11.93 -1.77
N ARG A 246 -11.65 11.68 -2.09
CA ARG A 246 -12.44 12.66 -2.83
C ARG A 246 -12.67 13.91 -2.02
N ALA A 247 -12.98 13.76 -0.74
CA ALA A 247 -13.24 14.91 0.11
C ALA A 247 -11.99 15.77 0.24
N LEU A 248 -10.85 15.12 0.46
CA LEU A 248 -9.62 15.86 0.63
C LEU A 248 -9.26 16.61 -0.65
N GLN A 249 -9.42 15.96 -1.77
CA GLN A 249 -9.13 16.61 -3.02
C GLN A 249 -10.04 17.79 -3.30
N LYS A 250 -11.33 17.62 -3.11
CA LYS A 250 -12.27 18.69 -3.33
C LYS A 250 -11.94 19.87 -2.42
N LEU A 251 -11.70 19.60 -1.14
CA LEU A 251 -11.40 20.67 -0.20
C LEU A 251 -10.10 21.37 -0.55
N THR A 252 -9.09 20.62 -0.92
CA THR A 252 -7.80 21.20 -1.26
C THR A 252 -7.88 22.05 -2.52
N ASN A 253 -8.65 21.62 -3.50
CA ASN A 253 -8.69 22.31 -4.77
C ASN A 253 -9.63 23.52 -4.79
N SER A 254 -10.72 23.46 -4.06
CA SER A 254 -11.73 24.49 -4.21
C SER A 254 -12.17 25.20 -2.95
N ASN A 255 -11.46 25.04 -1.85
CA ASN A 255 -11.86 25.67 -0.61
C ASN A 255 -10.66 26.40 0.00
N ALA A 256 -10.57 27.70 -0.27
CA ALA A 256 -9.43 28.47 0.21
C ALA A 256 -9.39 28.57 1.73
N THR A 257 -10.54 28.67 2.37
CA THR A 257 -10.58 28.75 3.83
C THR A 257 -10.03 27.47 4.42
N PHE A 258 -10.43 26.34 3.88
CA PHE A 258 -9.95 25.05 4.35
C PHE A 258 -8.43 24.97 4.23
N ARG A 259 -7.91 25.38 3.07
CA ARG A 259 -6.47 25.32 2.85
C ARG A 259 -5.71 26.17 3.84
N GLU A 260 -6.20 27.37 4.11
CA GLU A 260 -5.51 28.29 5.02
C GLU A 260 -5.52 27.76 6.44
N VAL A 261 -6.67 27.29 6.90
CA VAL A 261 -6.77 26.78 8.25
C VAL A 261 -5.90 25.54 8.41
N LEU A 262 -5.94 24.66 7.41
CA LEU A 262 -5.17 23.44 7.47
C LEU A 262 -3.68 23.75 7.53
N HIS A 263 -3.24 24.72 6.74
CA HIS A 263 -1.84 25.10 6.71
C HIS A 263 -1.40 25.59 8.10
N GLU A 264 -2.24 26.37 8.77
CA GLU A 264 -1.89 26.86 10.09
C GLU A 264 -1.79 25.73 11.10
N ILE A 265 -2.70 24.76 11.03
CA ILE A 265 -2.64 23.65 11.97
C ILE A 265 -1.37 22.84 11.74
N GLU A 266 -1.04 22.61 10.47
CA GLU A 266 0.11 21.77 10.15
C GLU A 266 1.43 22.39 10.56
N LYS A 267 1.44 23.69 10.85
CA LYS A 267 2.64 24.34 11.33
C LYS A 267 2.86 24.15 12.82
N ARG A 268 1.85 23.72 13.53
CA ARG A 268 1.96 23.59 14.98
C ARG A 268 3.02 22.57 15.37
N PRO A 269 3.82 22.86 16.39
CA PRO A 269 4.85 21.91 16.81
C PRO A 269 4.30 20.55 17.20
N THR A 270 3.07 20.53 17.73
CA THR A 270 2.45 19.26 18.12
C THR A 270 2.34 18.31 16.96
N CYS A 271 2.23 18.83 15.74
CA CYS A 271 2.08 17.98 14.57
C CYS A 271 3.41 17.44 14.05
N GLY A 272 4.51 17.90 14.64
CA GLY A 272 5.83 17.36 14.29
C GLY A 272 6.23 17.56 12.83
N GLY A 273 5.71 18.61 12.21
CA GLY A 273 6.04 18.85 10.80
C GLY A 273 5.30 17.96 9.83
N LEU A 274 4.33 17.20 10.31
CA LEU A 274 3.62 16.28 9.45
C LEU A 274 2.27 16.85 9.00
N PRO A 275 1.90 16.63 7.76
CA PRO A 275 0.59 17.09 7.29
C PRO A 275 -0.53 16.18 7.77
N MET A 276 -1.76 16.67 7.70
CA MET A 276 -2.91 15.91 8.16
C MET A 276 -3.00 14.55 7.49
N ILE A 277 -2.67 14.48 6.21
CA ILE A 277 -2.80 13.21 5.49
C ILE A 277 -1.89 12.14 6.09
N SER A 278 -0.78 12.55 6.71
CA SER A 278 0.12 11.58 7.35
C SER A 278 -0.57 10.90 8.50
N PHE A 279 -1.46 11.61 9.17
CA PHE A 279 -2.20 11.04 10.28
C PHE A 279 -3.41 10.25 9.80
N LEU A 280 -4.04 10.71 8.72
CA LEU A 280 -5.23 10.04 8.22
C LEU A 280 -4.93 8.63 7.67
N ILE A 281 -3.73 8.43 7.15
CA ILE A 281 -3.40 7.11 6.60
C ILE A 281 -2.94 6.12 7.67
N LEU A 282 -2.71 6.58 8.89
CA LEU A 282 -2.15 5.71 9.92
C LEU A 282 -2.97 4.45 10.21
N PRO A 283 -4.30 4.53 10.27
CA PRO A 283 -5.02 3.30 10.55
C PRO A 283 -4.77 2.21 9.52
N MET A 284 -4.71 2.59 8.25
CA MET A 284 -4.44 1.61 7.21
C MET A 284 -3.02 1.07 7.32
N GLN A 285 -2.06 1.94 7.64
CA GLN A 285 -0.70 1.49 7.81
C GLN A 285 -0.56 0.60 9.03
N ARG A 286 -1.26 0.92 10.11
CA ARG A 286 -1.14 0.11 11.33
C ARG A 286 -1.72 -1.28 11.16
N VAL A 287 -2.93 -1.37 10.64
CA VAL A 287 -3.59 -2.67 10.59
C VAL A 287 -2.84 -3.61 9.63
N THR A 288 -2.25 -3.07 8.57
CA THR A 288 -1.54 -3.93 7.64
C THR A 288 -0.15 -4.29 8.14
N ARG A 289 0.35 -3.58 9.17
CA ARG A 289 1.63 -3.95 9.76
C ARG A 289 1.48 -5.00 10.85
N LEU A 290 0.31 -5.08 11.48
CA LEU A 290 0.12 -6.01 12.58
C LEU A 290 0.48 -7.46 12.24
N PRO A 291 0.13 -7.98 11.06
CA PRO A 291 0.53 -9.35 10.76
C PRO A 291 2.04 -9.55 10.76
N LEU A 292 2.80 -8.54 10.32
CA LEU A 292 4.25 -8.66 10.31
C LEU A 292 4.79 -8.70 11.73
N LEU A 293 4.24 -7.87 12.61
CA LEU A 293 4.66 -7.87 13.99
C LEU A 293 4.32 -9.19 14.67
N MET A 294 3.12 -9.70 14.38
CA MET A 294 2.70 -10.96 14.97
C MET A 294 3.51 -12.12 14.41
N ASP A 295 3.87 -12.06 13.13
CA ASP A 295 4.69 -13.10 12.53
C ASP A 295 6.07 -13.13 13.18
N THR A 296 6.62 -11.97 13.48
CA THR A 296 7.90 -11.91 14.18
C THR A 296 7.79 -12.59 15.54
N LEU A 297 6.69 -12.32 16.24
CA LEU A 297 6.49 -12.96 17.55
C LEU A 297 6.32 -14.47 17.40
N CYS A 298 5.61 -14.92 16.37
CA CYS A 298 5.48 -16.35 16.12
C CYS A 298 6.85 -16.98 15.93
N LEU A 299 7.68 -16.33 15.14
CA LEU A 299 9.00 -16.86 14.87
C LEU A 299 9.80 -17.01 16.15
N LYS A 300 9.65 -16.06 17.07
CA LYS A 300 10.41 -16.11 18.33
C LYS A 300 9.84 -17.09 19.34
N THR A 301 8.68 -17.68 19.05
CA THR A 301 8.08 -18.63 19.99
C THR A 301 8.16 -20.07 19.51
N GLN A 302 8.94 -20.33 18.47
CA GLN A 302 8.95 -21.68 17.91
C GLN A 302 9.44 -22.76 18.88
N GLY A 303 10.17 -22.38 19.89
CA GLY A 303 10.64 -23.36 20.87
C GLY A 303 9.61 -23.73 21.93
N HIS A 304 8.42 -23.11 21.91
CA HIS A 304 7.40 -23.36 22.93
C HIS A 304 6.10 -23.74 22.21
N PRO A 305 5.82 -25.03 22.05
CA PRO A 305 4.69 -25.46 21.22
C PRO A 305 3.35 -24.82 21.55
N GLU A 306 3.02 -24.70 22.83
CA GLU A 306 1.71 -24.14 23.18
C GLU A 306 1.64 -22.66 22.88
N ARG A 307 2.73 -21.93 23.15
CA ARG A 307 2.75 -20.51 22.83
C ARG A 307 2.76 -20.31 21.33
N TYR A 308 3.43 -21.21 20.61
CA TYR A 308 3.46 -21.10 19.16
C TYR A 308 2.06 -21.30 18.57
N LYS A 309 1.30 -22.23 19.12
CA LYS A 309 -0.06 -22.45 18.64
C LYS A 309 -0.91 -21.20 18.88
N ALA A 310 -0.77 -20.59 20.06
CA ALA A 310 -1.53 -19.39 20.37
C ALA A 310 -1.12 -18.25 19.44
N ALA A 311 0.18 -18.11 19.18
CA ALA A 311 0.66 -17.06 18.30
C ALA A 311 0.18 -17.28 16.87
N SER A 312 0.13 -18.53 16.43
CA SER A 312 -0.36 -18.84 15.10
C SER A 312 -1.84 -18.50 14.97
N ARG A 313 -2.63 -18.80 16.00
CA ARG A 313 -4.05 -18.43 15.96
C ARG A 313 -4.21 -16.91 15.88
N ALA A 314 -3.39 -16.17 16.64
CA ALA A 314 -3.47 -14.72 16.60
C ALA A 314 -3.06 -14.18 15.23
N LEU A 315 -2.02 -14.77 14.65
CA LEU A 315 -1.58 -14.35 13.32
C LEU A 315 -2.68 -14.60 12.28
N LYS A 316 -3.35 -15.74 12.39
CA LYS A 316 -4.43 -16.05 11.47
C LYS A 316 -5.56 -15.05 11.62
N ALA A 317 -5.90 -14.70 12.85
CA ALA A 317 -7.00 -13.76 13.09
C ALA A 317 -6.65 -12.37 12.53
N ILE A 318 -5.43 -11.92 12.74
CA ILE A 318 -5.01 -10.61 12.26
C ILE A 318 -4.93 -10.61 10.74
N SER A 319 -4.43 -11.67 10.14
CA SER A 319 -4.33 -11.74 8.70
C SER A 319 -5.71 -11.76 8.05
N LYS A 320 -6.66 -12.42 8.69
CA LYS A 320 -8.03 -12.44 8.18
C LYS A 320 -8.63 -11.04 8.25
N LEU A 321 -8.34 -10.31 9.33
CA LEU A 321 -8.80 -8.94 9.47
C LEU A 321 -8.25 -8.07 8.35
N VAL A 322 -6.95 -8.20 8.04
CA VAL A 322 -6.34 -7.39 6.98
C VAL A 322 -6.98 -7.72 5.64
N LYS A 323 -7.28 -8.99 5.41
CA LYS A 323 -7.93 -9.37 4.18
C LYS A 323 -9.30 -8.69 4.07
N GLN A 324 -10.04 -8.65 5.18
CA GLN A 324 -11.34 -7.99 5.19
C GLN A 324 -11.19 -6.50 4.93
N CYS A 325 -10.16 -5.87 5.48
CA CYS A 325 -9.92 -4.45 5.25
C CYS A 325 -9.63 -4.17 3.78
N ASN A 326 -8.78 -5.00 3.18
CA ASN A 326 -8.45 -4.82 1.77
C ASN A 326 -9.66 -5.04 0.88
N GLU A 327 -10.45 -6.06 1.18
CA GLU A 327 -11.63 -6.33 0.38
C GLU A 327 -12.65 -5.21 0.52
N GLY A 328 -12.80 -4.66 1.72
CA GLY A 328 -13.72 -3.56 1.93
C GLY A 328 -13.31 -2.33 1.14
N ALA A 329 -12.02 -2.03 1.16
CA ALA A 329 -11.51 -0.87 0.42
C ALA A 329 -11.71 -1.06 -1.08
N HIS A 330 -11.40 -2.25 -1.58
CA HIS A 330 -11.56 -2.53 -3.00
C HIS A 330 -13.03 -2.51 -3.40
N LYS A 331 -13.89 -3.07 -2.58
CA LYS A 331 -15.30 -3.15 -2.93
C LYS A 331 -15.91 -1.77 -3.11
N MET A 332 -15.64 -0.85 -2.19
CA MET A 332 -16.21 0.48 -2.31
C MET A 332 -15.66 1.19 -3.53
N GLU A 333 -14.37 1.10 -3.76
CA GLU A 333 -13.75 1.76 -4.89
C GLU A 333 -14.28 1.18 -6.20
N ARG A 334 -14.38 -0.15 -6.27
CA ARG A 334 -14.84 -0.81 -7.49
C ARG A 334 -16.29 -0.48 -7.78
N THR A 335 -17.13 -0.44 -6.75
CA THR A 335 -18.53 -0.13 -6.93
C THR A 335 -18.70 1.29 -7.46
N GLU A 336 -18.00 2.25 -6.88
CA GLU A 336 -18.09 3.62 -7.33
C GLU A 336 -17.63 3.73 -8.79
N GLN A 337 -16.56 3.06 -9.12
CA GLN A 337 -16.03 3.12 -10.46
C GLN A 337 -17.00 2.53 -11.48
N MET A 338 -17.64 1.43 -11.14
CA MET A 338 -18.59 0.83 -12.07
C MET A 338 -19.78 1.73 -12.32
N TYR A 339 -20.28 2.42 -11.30
CA TYR A 339 -21.39 3.35 -11.52
C TYR A 339 -20.97 4.52 -12.40
N THR A 340 -19.76 5.02 -12.20
CA THR A 340 -19.24 6.09 -13.04
C THR A 340 -19.15 5.62 -14.49
N LEU A 341 -18.59 4.44 -14.71
CA LEU A 341 -18.43 3.94 -16.07
C LEU A 341 -19.78 3.65 -16.73
N HIS A 342 -20.75 3.23 -15.93
CA HIS A 342 -22.08 2.97 -16.48
C HIS A 342 -22.66 4.20 -17.14
N THR A 343 -22.38 5.37 -16.61
CA THR A 343 -22.89 6.59 -17.21
C THR A 343 -22.07 7.04 -18.42
N GLN A 344 -20.87 6.52 -18.60
CA GLN A 344 -19.97 6.97 -19.64
C GLN A 344 -19.93 6.05 -20.86
N LEU A 345 -20.32 4.80 -20.71
CA LEU A 345 -20.26 3.84 -21.80
C LEU A 345 -21.61 3.77 -22.53
N ASP A 346 -21.54 4.01 -23.83
CA ASP A 346 -22.75 4.04 -24.67
C ASP A 346 -22.82 2.77 -25.50
N PHE A 347 -23.81 1.92 -25.21
CA PHE A 347 -23.99 0.63 -25.90
C PHE A 347 -24.99 0.71 -27.01
N SER A 348 -25.25 1.88 -27.57
CA SER A 348 -26.30 2.00 -28.58
C SER A 348 -25.97 1.27 -29.88
N LYS A 349 -24.69 1.01 -30.15
CA LYS A 349 -24.31 0.39 -31.42
C LYS A 349 -24.12 -1.11 -31.34
N VAL A 350 -24.19 -1.69 -30.16
CA VAL A 350 -24.01 -3.13 -30.02
C VAL A 350 -25.05 -3.67 -29.07
N LYS A 351 -25.18 -4.99 -29.02
CA LYS A 351 -26.10 -5.59 -28.10
C LYS A 351 -25.70 -5.18 -26.70
N SER A 352 -26.65 -4.73 -25.92
CA SER A 352 -26.38 -4.20 -24.61
C SER A 352 -25.82 -5.25 -23.67
N LEU A 353 -24.84 -4.88 -22.89
CA LEU A 353 -24.24 -5.73 -21.89
C LEU A 353 -24.58 -5.09 -20.55
N PRO A 354 -25.24 -5.81 -19.64
CA PRO A 354 -25.46 -5.21 -18.31
C PRO A 354 -24.12 -5.04 -17.64
N LEU A 355 -23.68 -3.79 -17.53
CA LEU A 355 -22.34 -3.52 -17.06
C LEU A 355 -22.14 -3.73 -15.56
N ILE A 356 -23.08 -3.23 -14.75
CA ILE A 356 -22.92 -3.27 -13.32
C ILE A 356 -23.20 -4.66 -12.79
N SER A 357 -22.24 -5.21 -12.05
CA SER A 357 -22.36 -6.53 -11.48
C SER A 357 -21.51 -6.56 -10.22
N ALA A 358 -21.99 -7.25 -9.19
CA ALA A 358 -21.27 -7.33 -7.94
C ALA A 358 -19.90 -8.02 -8.11
N SER A 359 -19.78 -8.83 -9.15
CA SER A 359 -18.55 -9.58 -9.37
C SER A 359 -17.66 -9.00 -10.46
N ARG A 360 -17.98 -7.81 -10.95
CA ARG A 360 -17.20 -7.22 -12.03
C ARG A 360 -16.49 -5.98 -11.56
N TRP A 361 -15.21 -5.84 -11.90
CA TRP A 361 -14.46 -4.64 -11.60
C TRP A 361 -13.46 -4.39 -12.70
N LEU A 362 -12.98 -3.17 -12.77
CA LEU A 362 -12.06 -2.75 -13.82
C LEU A 362 -10.63 -3.20 -13.51
N LEU A 363 -9.98 -3.84 -14.46
CA LEU A 363 -8.58 -4.21 -14.33
C LEU A 363 -7.66 -3.21 -14.99
N LYS A 364 -8.07 -2.65 -16.13
CA LYS A 364 -7.21 -1.72 -16.84
C LYS A 364 -8.02 -0.96 -17.89
N ARG A 365 -7.66 0.29 -18.11
CA ARG A 365 -8.28 1.07 -19.15
C ARG A 365 -7.22 1.91 -19.85
N GLY A 366 -7.44 2.28 -21.08
CA GLY A 366 -6.49 3.14 -21.75
C GLY A 366 -6.70 3.22 -23.26
N GLU A 367 -6.02 4.18 -23.85
CA GLU A 367 -6.10 4.43 -25.28
C GLU A 367 -4.94 3.75 -25.99
N LEU A 368 -5.22 3.15 -27.12
CA LEU A 368 -4.20 2.51 -27.94
C LEU A 368 -4.40 2.92 -29.39
N LEU A 369 -3.34 2.88 -30.15
CA LEU A 369 -3.45 3.12 -31.58
C LEU A 369 -4.04 1.88 -32.23
N LEU A 370 -4.97 2.08 -33.12
CA LEU A 370 -5.58 0.99 -33.85
C LEU A 370 -4.88 0.93 -35.20
N VAL A 371 -4.28 -0.22 -35.49
CA VAL A 371 -3.54 -0.37 -36.73
C VAL A 371 -4.45 -0.99 -37.76
N GLU A 372 -4.71 -0.28 -38.82
CA GLU A 372 -5.59 -0.80 -39.84
C GLU A 372 -4.80 -1.50 -40.91
N GLU A 373 -5.28 -2.63 -41.32
CA GLU A 373 -4.56 -3.37 -42.31
C GLU A 373 -4.73 -2.82 -43.69
N ALA A 374 -5.89 -2.32 -44.01
CA ALA A 374 -6.09 -1.77 -45.33
C ALA A 374 -5.50 -0.38 -45.29
N GLY A 375 -4.38 -0.22 -45.82
CA GLY A 375 -3.70 1.05 -45.75
C GLY A 375 -4.28 2.15 -46.59
N LEU A 376 -5.33 1.88 -47.34
CA LEU A 376 -5.87 2.90 -48.22
C LEU A 376 -6.35 4.13 -47.52
N PHE A 377 -6.88 4.00 -46.36
CA PHE A 377 -7.42 5.14 -45.67
C PHE A 377 -6.48 5.78 -44.68
N ARG A 378 -5.26 5.35 -44.72
CA ARG A 378 -4.37 5.90 -43.80
C ARG A 378 -3.92 7.24 -44.11
N LYS A 379 -4.16 7.76 -45.23
CA LYS A 379 -3.71 9.06 -45.54
C LYS A 379 -4.38 10.05 -44.66
N LEU A 380 -5.37 9.69 -43.92
CA LEU A 380 -5.98 10.64 -43.05
C LEU A 380 -4.96 11.13 -42.07
N ALA A 381 -5.03 12.35 -41.71
CA ALA A 381 -4.05 12.96 -40.85
C ALA A 381 -3.96 12.27 -39.52
N SER A 382 -5.06 11.99 -38.88
CA SER A 382 -5.00 11.41 -37.55
C SER A 382 -5.07 9.91 -37.63
N ARG A 383 -4.30 9.26 -36.80
CA ARG A 383 -4.34 7.82 -36.71
C ARG A 383 -5.54 7.42 -35.92
N PRO A 384 -6.21 6.35 -36.30
CA PRO A 384 -7.33 5.88 -35.49
C PRO A 384 -6.86 5.32 -34.19
N THR A 385 -7.68 5.51 -33.17
CA THR A 385 -7.38 4.98 -31.86
C THR A 385 -8.59 4.24 -31.37
N CYS A 386 -8.38 3.40 -30.35
CA CYS A 386 -9.48 2.83 -29.63
C CYS A 386 -9.18 2.94 -28.15
N TYR A 387 -10.23 2.91 -27.35
CA TYR A 387 -10.08 3.01 -25.92
C TYR A 387 -10.63 1.72 -25.34
N LEU A 388 -9.80 0.99 -24.62
CA LEU A 388 -10.20 -0.29 -24.07
C LEU A 388 -10.55 -0.19 -22.59
N PHE A 389 -11.59 -0.89 -22.19
CA PHE A 389 -11.91 -1.08 -20.78
C PHE A 389 -11.87 -2.59 -20.55
N LEU A 390 -10.91 -3.04 -19.77
CA LEU A 390 -10.81 -4.44 -19.46
C LEU A 390 -11.27 -4.68 -18.04
N PHE A 391 -12.34 -5.47 -17.91
CA PHE A 391 -12.83 -5.88 -16.60
C PHE A 391 -12.34 -7.30 -16.33
N ASN A 392 -12.57 -7.76 -15.14
CA ASN A 392 -12.07 -9.10 -14.80
C ASN A 392 -12.74 -10.19 -15.63
N ASP A 393 -13.91 -9.93 -16.21
CA ASP A 393 -14.64 -10.95 -16.95
C ASP A 393 -14.95 -10.56 -18.40
N VAL A 394 -14.70 -9.33 -18.81
CA VAL A 394 -15.06 -8.91 -20.15
C VAL A 394 -14.16 -7.77 -20.61
N LEU A 395 -13.85 -7.76 -21.91
CA LEU A 395 -13.12 -6.66 -22.52
C LEU A 395 -14.11 -5.85 -23.33
N VAL A 396 -14.14 -4.54 -23.17
CA VAL A 396 -15.03 -3.66 -23.91
C VAL A 396 -14.16 -2.74 -24.76
N VAL A 397 -14.41 -2.75 -26.06
CA VAL A 397 -13.66 -1.96 -27.04
C VAL A 397 -14.51 -0.75 -27.39
N THR A 398 -13.97 0.44 -27.21
CA THR A 398 -14.74 1.65 -27.43
C THR A 398 -14.01 2.65 -28.28
N LYS A 399 -14.75 3.66 -28.71
CA LYS A 399 -14.19 4.83 -29.36
C LYS A 399 -14.45 5.99 -28.42
N LYS A 400 -13.40 6.68 -28.02
CA LYS A 400 -13.53 7.78 -27.06
C LYS A 400 -14.07 9.01 -27.76
N LYS A 401 -15.13 9.60 -27.22
CA LYS A 401 -15.70 10.81 -27.76
C LYS A 401 -15.29 12.02 -26.94
N SER A 402 -15.15 11.83 -25.63
CA SER A 402 -14.70 12.89 -24.75
C SER A 402 -14.19 12.22 -23.50
N GLU A 403 -13.79 13.00 -22.52
CA GLU A 403 -13.30 12.41 -21.27
C GLU A 403 -14.39 11.62 -20.56
N ASP A 404 -15.65 11.95 -20.81
CA ASP A 404 -16.75 11.31 -20.11
C ASP A 404 -17.63 10.47 -21.03
N SER A 405 -17.26 10.26 -22.26
CA SER A 405 -18.14 9.60 -23.21
C SER A 405 -17.37 8.64 -24.12
N PHE A 406 -17.80 7.39 -24.11
CA PHE A 406 -17.16 6.35 -24.90
C PHE A 406 -18.24 5.51 -25.58
N VAL A 407 -18.13 5.35 -26.89
CA VAL A 407 -19.11 4.57 -27.65
C VAL A 407 -18.58 3.15 -27.80
N VAL A 408 -19.32 2.19 -27.31
CA VAL A 408 -18.88 0.80 -27.35
C VAL A 408 -18.97 0.28 -28.78
N GLN A 409 -17.87 -0.28 -29.27
CA GLN A 409 -17.82 -0.83 -30.62
C GLN A 409 -17.96 -2.33 -30.61
N ASP A 410 -17.48 -2.99 -29.55
CA ASP A 410 -17.51 -4.44 -29.49
C ASP A 410 -17.15 -4.86 -28.07
N TYR A 411 -17.35 -6.12 -27.75
CA TYR A 411 -16.90 -6.67 -26.47
C TYR A 411 -16.78 -8.18 -26.59
N ALA A 412 -16.05 -8.77 -25.65
CA ALA A 412 -15.90 -10.23 -25.60
C ALA A 412 -15.61 -10.64 -24.17
N GLN A 413 -16.07 -11.82 -23.80
CA GLN A 413 -15.78 -12.38 -22.48
C GLN A 413 -14.26 -12.60 -22.36
N ALA A 414 -13.75 -12.43 -21.18
CA ALA A 414 -12.31 -12.52 -20.97
C ALA A 414 -11.74 -13.87 -21.41
N ASP A 415 -12.50 -14.93 -21.20
CA ASP A 415 -11.99 -16.25 -21.60
C ASP A 415 -12.11 -16.51 -23.10
N HIS A 416 -12.63 -15.56 -23.87
CA HIS A 416 -12.68 -15.65 -25.31
C HIS A 416 -11.68 -14.68 -25.95
N ILE A 417 -10.63 -14.32 -25.23
CA ILE A 417 -9.64 -13.37 -25.73
C ILE A 417 -8.28 -14.06 -25.81
N GLN A 418 -7.60 -13.86 -26.90
CA GLN A 418 -6.20 -14.27 -27.04
C GLN A 418 -5.40 -13.03 -27.37
N VAL A 419 -4.18 -12.96 -26.87
CA VAL A 419 -3.34 -11.81 -27.12
C VAL A 419 -1.99 -12.33 -27.59
N GLN A 420 -1.41 -11.65 -28.55
CA GLN A 420 -0.14 -12.04 -29.13
C GLN A 420 0.73 -10.82 -29.32
N LYS A 421 1.92 -10.87 -28.73
CA LYS A 421 2.90 -9.81 -28.91
C LYS A 421 3.42 -9.91 -30.35
N MET A 422 3.56 -8.78 -31.03
CA MET A 422 4.04 -8.75 -32.38
C MET A 422 5.36 -8.03 -32.44
N GLU A 423 6.13 -8.29 -33.48
CA GLU A 423 7.40 -7.61 -33.64
C GLU A 423 7.18 -6.28 -34.34
N ALA A 424 7.89 -5.26 -33.88
CA ALA A 424 7.74 -3.94 -34.49
C ALA A 424 8.13 -3.96 -35.96
N SER A 425 9.06 -4.80 -36.29
CA SER A 425 9.53 -4.84 -37.70
C SER A 425 8.60 -5.59 -38.61
N GLU A 426 7.62 -6.30 -38.07
CA GLU A 426 6.75 -7.04 -38.92
C GLU A 426 5.96 -6.11 -39.78
N PRO A 427 5.77 -6.42 -41.02
CA PRO A 427 5.03 -5.57 -41.92
C PRO A 427 3.56 -5.65 -41.60
N ALA A 428 3.14 -4.93 -40.60
CA ALA A 428 1.75 -4.88 -40.27
C ALA A 428 0.98 -4.21 -41.38
N LEU A 429 1.67 -3.43 -42.17
CA LEU A 429 1.03 -2.72 -43.25
C LEU A 429 1.67 -3.10 -44.57
N PRO A 430 1.18 -4.09 -45.20
CA PRO A 430 1.74 -4.52 -46.48
C PRO A 430 1.77 -3.37 -47.48
N GLY A 431 2.82 -3.26 -48.15
CA GLY A 431 2.93 -2.24 -49.14
C GLY A 431 3.11 -0.90 -48.53
N GLY A 432 3.12 -0.87 -47.26
CA GLY A 432 3.25 0.36 -46.64
C GLY A 432 4.61 0.89 -46.80
N GLY A 433 5.53 0.21 -46.89
CA GLY A 433 6.84 0.72 -47.12
C GLY A 433 7.12 2.13 -46.77
N SER A 434 6.21 2.91 -46.52
CA SER A 434 6.50 4.28 -46.31
C SER A 434 6.82 4.47 -44.85
N ARG A 435 7.27 5.61 -44.55
CA ARG A 435 7.63 5.92 -43.20
C ARG A 435 6.47 5.83 -42.28
N GLY A 436 5.31 6.15 -42.76
CA GLY A 436 4.16 6.15 -41.89
C GLY A 436 3.73 4.79 -41.46
N SER A 437 4.35 3.75 -41.96
CA SER A 437 3.91 2.41 -41.63
C SER A 437 4.56 1.86 -40.37
N TYR A 438 5.48 2.58 -39.78
CA TYR A 438 6.13 2.06 -38.58
C TYR A 438 5.13 1.98 -37.45
N VAL A 439 5.07 0.84 -36.79
CA VAL A 439 4.14 0.62 -35.71
C VAL A 439 4.94 0.20 -34.47
N PRO A 440 5.06 1.06 -33.49
CA PRO A 440 5.83 0.71 -32.31
C PRO A 440 5.04 -0.20 -31.40
N TYR A 441 5.71 -1.11 -30.79
CA TYR A 441 5.16 -1.97 -29.75
C TYR A 441 3.80 -2.57 -30.12
N PRO A 442 3.72 -3.28 -31.24
CA PRO A 442 2.43 -3.80 -31.66
C PRO A 442 2.04 -5.08 -30.94
N PHE A 443 0.75 -5.30 -30.81
CA PHE A 443 0.25 -6.57 -30.31
C PHE A 443 -1.16 -6.79 -30.88
N ARG A 444 -1.53 -8.05 -31.00
CA ARG A 444 -2.81 -8.40 -31.59
C ARG A 444 -3.73 -8.98 -30.52
N VAL A 445 -4.96 -8.51 -30.48
CA VAL A 445 -5.98 -9.06 -29.61
C VAL A 445 -7.00 -9.74 -30.47
N THR A 446 -7.22 -11.03 -30.23
CA THR A 446 -8.23 -11.77 -30.97
C THR A 446 -9.41 -12.02 -30.06
N LEU A 447 -10.58 -11.53 -30.48
CA LEU A 447 -11.81 -11.82 -29.80
C LEU A 447 -12.36 -13.06 -30.46
N LEU A 448 -12.24 -14.20 -29.79
CA LEU A 448 -12.66 -15.45 -30.39
C LEU A 448 -14.17 -15.48 -30.62
N ARG A 449 -14.90 -14.78 -29.76
CA ARG A 449 -16.33 -14.69 -29.90
C ARG A 449 -16.75 -13.31 -29.41
N ASN A 450 -17.06 -12.43 -30.31
CA ASN A 450 -17.36 -11.04 -29.95
C ASN A 450 -18.85 -10.86 -29.66
N SER A 451 -19.31 -9.63 -29.59
CA SER A 451 -20.68 -9.33 -29.25
C SER A 451 -21.69 -9.88 -30.26
N GLU A 452 -21.23 -10.18 -31.46
CA GLU A 452 -22.09 -10.76 -32.48
C GLU A 452 -21.85 -12.26 -32.67
N GLY A 453 -21.06 -12.86 -31.81
CA GLY A 453 -20.77 -14.28 -31.89
C GLY A 453 -19.73 -14.65 -32.92
N ARG A 454 -18.98 -13.66 -33.44
CA ARG A 454 -17.99 -13.90 -34.48
C ARG A 454 -16.59 -13.63 -33.99
N GLN A 455 -15.61 -14.11 -34.70
CA GLN A 455 -14.21 -13.85 -34.37
C GLN A 455 -13.78 -12.54 -34.98
N GLU A 456 -13.02 -11.76 -34.20
CA GLU A 456 -12.54 -10.48 -34.66
C GLU A 456 -11.11 -10.30 -34.18
N LYS A 457 -10.21 -9.92 -35.07
CA LYS A 457 -8.82 -9.66 -34.73
C LYS A 457 -8.56 -8.16 -34.77
N ILE A 458 -7.90 -7.66 -33.73
CA ILE A 458 -7.61 -6.25 -33.60
C ILE A 458 -6.12 -6.08 -33.42
N LEU A 459 -5.49 -5.32 -34.29
CA LEU A 459 -4.07 -5.07 -34.14
C LEU A 459 -3.88 -3.71 -33.51
N LEU A 460 -3.17 -3.69 -32.40
CA LEU A 460 -3.02 -2.48 -31.58
C LEU A 460 -1.55 -2.14 -31.42
N SER A 461 -1.30 -0.89 -31.11
CA SER A 461 0.05 -0.41 -30.89
C SER A 461 0.06 0.48 -29.66
N SER A 462 1.05 0.25 -28.81
CA SER A 462 1.20 0.99 -27.58
C SER A 462 2.37 1.95 -27.72
N ASP A 463 2.45 2.95 -26.85
CA ASP A 463 3.52 3.94 -26.92
C ASP A 463 4.82 3.43 -26.34
N SER A 464 4.81 2.39 -25.56
CA SER A 464 6.03 1.91 -24.94
C SER A 464 5.99 0.42 -24.74
N ALA A 465 7.14 -0.15 -24.55
CA ALA A 465 7.22 -1.59 -24.29
C ALA A 465 6.55 -1.92 -22.96
N SER A 466 6.68 -1.03 -21.98
CA SER A 466 6.07 -1.30 -20.69
C SER A 466 4.55 -1.23 -20.77
N ASP A 467 4.00 -0.29 -21.54
CA ASP A 467 2.56 -0.21 -21.65
C ASP A 467 2.01 -1.44 -22.38
N ARG A 468 2.72 -1.89 -23.41
CA ARG A 468 2.31 -3.12 -24.10
C ARG A 468 2.35 -4.31 -23.15
N ALA A 469 3.40 -4.41 -22.33
CA ALA A 469 3.52 -5.51 -21.40
C ALA A 469 2.40 -5.46 -20.37
N ARG A 470 2.04 -4.27 -19.91
CA ARG A 470 0.96 -4.11 -18.95
C ARG A 470 -0.36 -4.59 -19.55
N TRP A 471 -0.61 -4.26 -20.82
CA TRP A 471 -1.83 -4.72 -21.47
C TRP A 471 -1.84 -6.23 -21.64
N ILE A 472 -0.71 -6.82 -22.04
CA ILE A 472 -0.67 -8.26 -22.22
C ILE A 472 -0.88 -8.97 -20.89
N THR A 473 -0.26 -8.46 -19.83
CA THR A 473 -0.44 -9.05 -18.50
C THR A 473 -1.91 -8.97 -18.07
N ALA A 474 -2.55 -7.82 -18.30
CA ALA A 474 -3.94 -7.66 -17.90
C ALA A 474 -4.86 -8.54 -18.73
N LEU A 475 -4.62 -8.61 -20.05
CA LEU A 475 -5.48 -9.39 -20.95
C LEU A 475 -5.35 -10.89 -20.74
N THR A 476 -4.26 -11.34 -20.13
CA THR A 476 -4.10 -12.75 -19.83
C THR A 476 -4.35 -13.06 -18.36
N HIS A 477 -4.94 -12.12 -17.63
CA HIS A 477 -5.18 -12.29 -16.20
C HIS A 477 -6.00 -13.54 -15.92
N TRP A 478 -7.04 -13.77 -16.71
CA TRP A 478 -7.92 -14.91 -16.48
C TRP A 478 -7.18 -16.24 -16.64
N GLU A 479 -6.14 -16.28 -17.47
CA GLU A 479 -5.39 -17.50 -17.68
C GLU A 479 -4.57 -17.87 -16.46
N ARG A 480 -4.11 -16.84 -15.73
CA ARG A 480 -3.24 -17.09 -14.59
C ARG A 480 -3.97 -17.57 -13.36
N GLN A 481 -5.28 -17.37 -13.31
CA GLN A 481 -6.03 -17.68 -12.11
C GLN A 481 -6.00 -19.16 -11.73
N GLY A 482 -5.92 -20.04 -12.67
CA GLY A 482 -5.91 -21.45 -12.36
C GLY A 482 -4.54 -22.09 -12.38
N GLN A 483 -3.48 -21.30 -12.56
CA GLN A 483 -2.16 -21.87 -12.70
C GLN A 483 -1.39 -21.87 -11.40
N ASP A 484 -0.49 -22.81 -11.26
CA ASP A 484 0.37 -22.83 -10.10
C ASP A 484 1.30 -21.64 -10.15
N PRO A 485 1.48 -20.96 -9.05
CA PRO A 485 2.35 -19.79 -9.05
C PRO A 485 3.81 -20.20 -9.20
N THR A 486 4.61 -19.30 -9.71
CA THR A 486 6.04 -19.48 -9.78
C THR A 486 6.56 -19.67 -8.38
N PRO A 487 7.49 -20.57 -8.15
CA PRO A 487 8.03 -20.74 -6.82
C PRO A 487 8.59 -19.43 -6.31
N ARG A 488 8.10 -18.99 -5.19
CA ARG A 488 8.48 -17.67 -4.71
C ARG A 488 9.93 -17.55 -4.30
N GLY A 489 10.56 -18.67 -3.99
CA GLY A 489 11.96 -18.62 -3.64
C GLY A 489 12.87 -18.22 -4.78
N ASP A 490 12.39 -18.36 -6.01
CA ASP A 490 13.19 -18.03 -7.18
C ASP A 490 12.93 -16.62 -7.70
N LEU A 491 12.05 -15.88 -7.08
CA LEU A 491 11.73 -14.56 -7.57
C LEU A 491 12.67 -13.49 -7.04
N LEU A 492 12.92 -12.49 -7.87
CA LEU A 492 13.70 -11.34 -7.45
C LEU A 492 12.91 -10.60 -6.39
N GLN A 493 13.57 -10.07 -5.40
CA GLN A 493 12.91 -9.28 -4.36
C GLN A 493 13.47 -7.87 -4.34
N VAL A 494 12.60 -6.92 -4.13
CA VAL A 494 13.01 -5.52 -4.02
C VAL A 494 12.41 -4.91 -2.76
N GLU A 495 13.07 -3.87 -2.28
CA GLU A 495 12.62 -3.13 -1.12
C GLU A 495 12.23 -1.74 -1.61
N VAL A 496 11.08 -1.28 -1.22
CA VAL A 496 10.58 0.02 -1.66
C VAL A 496 11.32 1.12 -0.91
N THR A 497 11.92 2.05 -1.65
CA THR A 497 12.70 3.12 -1.05
C THR A 497 11.90 4.39 -0.83
N ARG A 498 10.81 4.56 -1.57
CA ARG A 498 9.91 5.69 -1.35
C ARG A 498 8.50 5.25 -1.75
N ALA A 499 7.53 5.83 -1.09
CA ALA A 499 6.15 5.41 -1.27
C ALA A 499 5.64 5.67 -2.68
N TYR A 500 4.81 4.79 -3.16
CA TYR A 500 4.19 4.93 -4.48
C TYR A 500 2.68 4.73 -4.31
N LEU A 501 1.90 5.68 -4.81
CA LEU A 501 0.46 5.56 -4.77
C LEU A 501 -0.01 5.14 -6.15
N ALA A 502 -0.74 4.04 -6.22
CA ALA A 502 -1.24 3.53 -7.50
C ALA A 502 -2.09 4.58 -8.19
N LYS A 503 -1.83 4.80 -9.47
CA LYS A 503 -2.55 5.78 -10.25
C LYS A 503 -3.55 5.13 -11.19
N GLN A 504 -3.37 3.86 -11.47
CA GLN A 504 -4.26 3.14 -12.36
C GLN A 504 -4.63 1.81 -11.74
N ALA A 505 -5.67 1.20 -12.25
CA ALA A 505 -6.21 -0.02 -11.65
C ALA A 505 -5.22 -1.18 -11.63
N ASP A 506 -4.28 -1.22 -12.56
CA ASP A 506 -3.32 -2.31 -12.61
C ASP A 506 -2.05 -2.03 -11.81
N GLU A 507 -2.04 -0.99 -11.00
CA GLU A 507 -0.87 -0.63 -10.20
C GLU A 507 -1.11 -0.98 -8.74
N VAL A 508 -0.04 -1.07 -7.98
CA VAL A 508 -0.13 -1.38 -6.56
C VAL A 508 0.47 -0.25 -5.74
N THR A 509 -0.21 0.12 -4.67
CA THR A 509 0.27 1.15 -3.76
C THR A 509 1.29 0.53 -2.82
N LEU A 510 2.40 1.22 -2.62
CA LEU A 510 3.49 0.72 -1.80
C LEU A 510 3.93 1.76 -0.80
N GLN A 511 4.33 1.28 0.37
CA GLN A 511 4.88 2.12 1.41
C GLN A 511 6.39 1.92 1.43
N GLN A 512 7.10 2.88 1.98
CA GLN A 512 8.53 2.74 2.13
C GLN A 512 8.81 1.51 2.96
N ALA A 513 9.83 0.78 2.60
CA ALA A 513 10.26 -0.44 3.28
C ALA A 513 9.40 -1.68 2.99
N ASP A 514 8.38 -1.52 2.16
CA ASP A 514 7.66 -2.71 1.71
C ASP A 514 8.62 -3.60 0.93
N VAL A 515 8.40 -4.90 1.02
CA VAL A 515 9.12 -5.88 0.23
C VAL A 515 8.18 -6.39 -0.84
N VAL A 516 8.66 -6.47 -2.07
CA VAL A 516 7.85 -6.92 -3.18
C VAL A 516 8.57 -8.05 -3.91
N LEU A 517 7.86 -9.12 -4.18
CA LEU A 517 8.40 -10.22 -4.98
C LEU A 517 8.09 -9.90 -6.43
N VAL A 518 9.11 -9.81 -7.24
CA VAL A 518 8.96 -9.35 -8.62
C VAL A 518 8.58 -10.49 -9.52
N LEU A 519 7.44 -10.36 -10.19
CA LEU A 519 6.93 -11.37 -11.09
C LEU A 519 7.31 -11.08 -12.53
N GLN A 520 7.49 -9.80 -12.86
CA GLN A 520 7.77 -9.42 -14.23
C GLN A 520 8.48 -8.07 -14.23
N GLN A 521 9.36 -7.86 -15.16
CA GLN A 521 10.12 -6.62 -15.25
C GLN A 521 10.10 -6.16 -16.71
N GLU A 522 9.77 -4.90 -16.92
CA GLU A 522 9.65 -4.37 -18.25
C GLU A 522 9.94 -2.89 -18.34
N ASP A 523 11.10 -2.55 -18.92
CA ASP A 523 11.34 -1.17 -19.31
C ASP A 523 10.97 -0.11 -18.26
N GLY A 524 11.56 -0.21 -17.11
CA GLY A 524 11.35 0.81 -16.08
C GLY A 524 10.20 0.52 -15.14
N TRP A 525 9.51 -0.57 -15.32
CA TRP A 525 8.39 -0.95 -14.47
C TRP A 525 8.55 -2.36 -13.96
N LEU A 526 8.03 -2.60 -12.77
CA LEU A 526 8.03 -3.93 -12.18
C LEU A 526 6.60 -4.33 -11.87
N TYR A 527 6.29 -5.60 -12.04
CA TYR A 527 5.01 -6.15 -11.64
C TYR A 527 5.31 -7.12 -10.52
N GLY A 528 4.68 -6.95 -9.38
CA GLY A 528 5.04 -7.79 -8.26
C GLY A 528 3.97 -7.96 -7.24
N GLU A 529 4.27 -8.81 -6.25
CA GLU A 529 3.39 -9.15 -5.14
C GLU A 529 3.93 -8.52 -3.89
N ARG A 530 3.12 -7.71 -3.22
CA ARG A 530 3.53 -7.07 -1.97
C ARG A 530 3.54 -8.13 -0.88
N LEU A 531 4.66 -8.25 -0.18
CA LEU A 531 4.84 -9.31 0.80
C LEU A 531 3.81 -9.30 1.91
N ARG A 532 3.53 -8.15 2.45
CA ARG A 532 2.72 -8.09 3.67
C ARG A 532 1.28 -8.57 3.48
N ASP A 533 0.72 -8.50 2.29
CA ASP A 533 -0.68 -8.89 2.12
C ASP A 533 -1.02 -9.54 0.78
N GLY A 534 -0.05 -9.70 -0.08
CA GLY A 534 -0.30 -10.39 -1.34
C GLY A 534 -0.90 -9.59 -2.46
N GLU A 535 -1.11 -8.28 -2.27
CA GLU A 535 -1.64 -7.45 -3.33
C GLU A 535 -0.63 -7.36 -4.47
N THR A 536 -1.09 -7.40 -5.71
CA THR A 536 -0.21 -7.39 -6.86
C THR A 536 -0.48 -6.19 -7.74
N GLY A 537 0.51 -5.79 -8.49
CA GLY A 537 0.34 -4.70 -9.43
C GLY A 537 1.67 -4.17 -9.93
N TRP A 538 1.57 -3.19 -10.83
CA TRP A 538 2.75 -2.56 -11.41
C TRP A 538 3.16 -1.33 -10.60
N PHE A 539 4.46 -1.05 -10.62
CA PHE A 539 5.01 0.14 -9.98
C PHE A 539 6.32 0.49 -10.67
N PRO A 540 6.75 1.76 -10.60
CA PRO A 540 7.99 2.15 -11.27
C PRO A 540 9.20 1.55 -10.61
N GLU A 541 10.13 1.08 -11.40
CA GLU A 541 11.31 0.39 -10.91
C GLU A 541 12.16 1.27 -10.00
N ASP A 542 12.23 2.57 -10.27
CA ASP A 542 13.11 3.42 -9.48
C ASP A 542 12.53 3.79 -8.11
N PHE A 543 11.38 3.24 -7.75
CA PHE A 543 10.86 3.43 -6.40
C PHE A 543 11.35 2.31 -5.46
N ALA A 544 12.19 1.41 -5.97
CA ALA A 544 12.63 0.27 -5.17
C ALA A 544 14.07 -0.09 -5.52
N GLN A 545 14.68 -0.88 -4.65
CA GLN A 545 16.02 -1.36 -4.94
C GLN A 545 16.09 -2.84 -4.61
N ARG A 546 16.97 -3.54 -5.30
CA ARG A 546 17.07 -4.97 -5.16
C ARG A 546 17.59 -5.36 -3.80
N ILE A 547 17.04 -6.40 -3.21
CA ILE A 547 17.52 -6.96 -1.97
C ILE A 547 18.55 -8.02 -2.33
N THR A 548 19.78 -7.80 -1.89
CA THR A 548 20.86 -8.71 -2.25
C THR A 548 21.28 -9.64 -1.13
N ASN A 549 20.89 -9.34 0.11
CA ASN A 549 21.26 -10.20 1.23
C ASN A 549 20.49 -11.50 1.14
N ARG A 550 21.21 -12.60 0.97
CA ARG A 550 20.57 -13.88 0.77
C ARG A 550 19.75 -14.31 1.99
N GLY A 551 20.22 -14.01 3.18
CA GLY A 551 19.47 -14.35 4.37
C GLY A 551 18.15 -13.62 4.43
N ALA A 552 18.15 -12.34 4.01
CA ALA A 552 16.93 -11.57 4.00
C ALA A 552 15.96 -12.11 2.96
N VAL A 553 16.48 -12.47 1.79
CA VAL A 553 15.63 -13.00 0.73
C VAL A 553 14.97 -14.31 1.18
N GLU A 554 15.74 -15.19 1.76
CA GLU A 554 15.19 -16.47 2.21
C GLU A 554 14.24 -16.30 3.38
N GLY A 555 14.57 -15.39 4.28
CA GLY A 555 13.69 -15.11 5.40
C GLY A 555 12.36 -14.54 4.94
N ASN A 556 12.38 -13.69 3.92
CA ASN A 556 11.15 -13.12 3.39
C ASN A 556 10.26 -14.20 2.77
N VAL A 557 10.85 -15.18 2.10
CA VAL A 557 10.07 -16.26 1.52
C VAL A 557 9.39 -17.06 2.62
N ARG A 558 10.11 -17.35 3.69
CA ARG A 558 9.52 -18.09 4.80
C ARG A 558 8.41 -17.29 5.47
N ARG A 559 8.62 -15.97 5.63
CA ARG A 559 7.60 -15.10 6.19
C ARG A 559 6.35 -15.12 5.30
N LEU A 560 6.54 -15.04 4.00
CA LEU A 560 5.44 -15.05 3.07
C LEU A 560 4.64 -16.34 3.20
N GLN A 561 5.31 -17.45 3.33
CA GLN A 561 4.64 -18.73 3.45
C GLN A 561 3.76 -18.77 4.69
N ARG A 562 4.29 -18.26 5.81
CA ARG A 562 3.50 -18.24 7.04
C ARG A 562 2.28 -17.33 6.90
N LEU A 563 2.48 -16.16 6.30
CA LEU A 563 1.38 -15.22 6.16
C LEU A 563 0.28 -15.76 5.24
N ARG A 564 0.66 -16.37 4.14
CA ARG A 564 -0.35 -16.84 3.17
C ARG A 564 -1.10 -18.07 3.68
N VAL A 565 -0.39 -18.97 4.30
CA VAL A 565 -1.03 -20.18 4.81
C VAL A 565 -2.08 -19.81 5.86
N GLU A 566 -1.74 -18.86 6.75
CA GLU A 566 -2.66 -18.49 7.80
C GLU A 566 -3.93 -17.86 7.23
N THR A 567 -3.82 -17.11 6.15
CA THR A 567 -4.99 -16.46 5.60
C THR A 567 -5.83 -17.40 4.77
N ASP A 568 -5.26 -18.44 4.25
CA ASP A 568 -6.01 -19.36 3.39
C ASP A 568 -6.95 -20.28 4.16
N VAL A 569 -6.82 -20.36 5.43
CA VAL A 569 -7.66 -21.28 6.21
C VAL A 569 -8.95 -20.65 6.78
#